data_f42cae5672100e8214fc96b93b53ff14
#
_entry.id   f42cae5672100e8214fc96b93b53ff14
#
_cell.length_a   1.000
_cell.length_b   1.000
_cell.length_c   1.000
_cell.angle_alpha   90.00
_cell.angle_beta   90.00
_cell.angle_gamma   90.00
#
_symmetry.space_group_name_H-M   'P 1'
#
loop_
_entity.id
_entity.type
_entity.pdbx_description
1 polymer ?
#
loop_
_entity_poly.entity_id
_entity_poly.type
_entity_poly.pdbx_seq_one_letter_code
_entity_poly.pdbx_strand_id
1 'polypeptide(L)'
;MPRIGMEPVRRKALIDAAIRAIGERGSLDVTMSDIAGRAGVSSALAHHYFGAKDDLLQATMRHLLRELGRDATRALAQARAPRVRISAVIAINFSEAQFRTATI
;
A
#
# COMPACT_ATOMS: atom_id res chain seq x y z
N MET A 1 -23.94 12.62 8.39
CA MET A 1 -23.91 12.00 7.07
C MET A 1 -22.60 12.24 6.34
N PRO A 2 -22.23 13.49 6.04
CA PRO A 2 -21.03 13.76 5.26
C PRO A 2 -19.76 13.21 5.91
N ARG A 3 -19.75 13.07 7.21
CA ARG A 3 -18.57 12.61 7.93
C ARG A 3 -18.20 11.17 7.65
N ILE A 4 -19.13 10.37 7.18
CA ILE A 4 -18.88 8.98 6.87
C ILE A 4 -17.81 8.86 5.79
N GLY A 5 -17.77 9.81 4.85
CA GLY A 5 -16.78 9.78 3.79
C GLY A 5 -15.37 10.15 4.22
N MET A 6 -15.19 10.84 5.36
CA MET A 6 -13.87 11.32 5.78
C MET A 6 -13.02 10.24 6.39
N GLU A 7 -13.60 9.29 7.13
CA GLU A 7 -12.81 8.24 7.75
C GLU A 7 -12.08 7.36 6.71
N PRO A 8 -12.77 6.85 5.67
CA PRO A 8 -12.06 6.07 4.66
C PRO A 8 -10.97 6.87 3.95
N VAL A 9 -11.20 8.15 3.70
CA VAL A 9 -10.21 9.02 3.06
C VAL A 9 -8.96 9.15 3.93
N ARG A 10 -9.15 9.38 5.23
CA ARG A 10 -8.04 9.54 6.16
C ARG A 10 -7.29 8.23 6.40
N ARG A 11 -8.03 7.12 6.48
CA ARG A 11 -7.40 5.81 6.62
C ARG A 11 -6.53 5.49 5.41
N LYS A 12 -7.02 5.79 4.21
CA LYS A 12 -6.25 5.59 2.99
C LYS A 12 -5.02 6.49 2.97
N ALA A 13 -5.16 7.74 3.38
CA ALA A 13 -4.04 8.68 3.43
C ALA A 13 -2.94 8.18 4.37
N LEU A 14 -3.33 7.60 5.50
CA LEU A 14 -2.38 7.04 6.46
C LEU A 14 -1.66 5.83 5.89
N ILE A 15 -2.37 4.95 5.20
CA ILE A 15 -1.76 3.80 4.55
C ILE A 15 -0.79 4.24 3.45
N ASP A 16 -1.20 5.19 2.62
CA ASP A 16 -0.32 5.73 1.58
C ASP A 16 0.93 6.39 2.18
N ALA A 17 0.75 7.12 3.28
CA ALA A 17 1.86 7.74 3.98
C ALA A 17 2.81 6.71 4.57
N ALA A 18 2.27 5.61 5.12
CA ALA A 18 3.09 4.52 5.64
C ALA A 18 3.93 3.88 4.54
N ILE A 19 3.34 3.66 3.38
CA ILE A 19 4.06 3.10 2.24
C ILE A 19 5.23 4.00 1.85
N ARG A 20 4.98 5.31 1.77
CA ARG A 20 6.04 6.26 1.42
C ARG A 20 7.14 6.32 2.47
N ALA A 21 6.75 6.34 3.75
CA ALA A 21 7.72 6.39 4.83
C ALA A 21 8.63 5.17 4.83
N ILE A 22 8.04 3.98 4.66
CA ILE A 22 8.80 2.74 4.62
C ILE A 22 9.71 2.72 3.39
N GLY A 23 9.20 3.15 2.25
CA GLY A 23 9.97 3.19 1.02
C GLY A 23 11.17 4.10 1.11
N GLU A 24 11.01 5.29 1.70
CA GLU A 24 12.12 6.25 1.84
C GLU A 24 13.15 5.79 2.84
N ARG A 25 12.71 5.17 3.94
CA ARG A 25 13.65 4.68 4.94
C ARG A 25 14.28 3.35 4.55
N GLY A 26 13.62 2.58 3.71
CA GLY A 26 14.05 1.23 3.39
C GLY A 26 13.91 0.28 4.57
N SER A 27 13.00 0.58 5.50
CA SER A 27 12.88 -0.16 6.75
C SER A 27 11.48 0.06 7.32
N LEU A 28 11.01 -0.88 8.13
CA LEU A 28 9.77 -0.74 8.87
C LEU A 28 9.94 0.11 10.14
N ASP A 29 11.14 0.60 10.39
CA ASP A 29 11.44 1.44 11.54
C ASP A 29 11.01 2.88 11.27
N VAL A 30 9.71 3.08 11.23
CA VAL A 30 9.08 4.39 11.04
C VAL A 30 8.20 4.68 12.25
N THR A 31 7.99 5.96 12.56
CA THR A 31 7.17 6.32 13.71
C THR A 31 5.76 6.69 13.26
N MET A 32 4.80 6.53 14.18
CA MET A 32 3.43 6.96 13.90
C MET A 32 3.39 8.48 13.66
N SER A 33 4.23 9.24 14.37
CA SER A 33 4.32 10.68 14.19
C SER A 33 4.76 11.05 12.77
N ASP A 34 5.74 10.35 12.23
CA ASP A 34 6.19 10.58 10.87
C ASP A 34 5.10 10.26 9.86
N ILE A 35 4.44 9.12 10.03
CA ILE A 35 3.36 8.70 9.14
C ILE A 35 2.20 9.68 9.19
N ALA A 36 1.79 10.07 10.40
CA ALA A 36 0.69 11.01 10.57
C ALA A 36 1.00 12.37 9.96
N GLY A 37 2.22 12.86 10.15
CA GLY A 37 2.65 14.10 9.56
C GLY A 37 2.57 14.10 8.04
N ARG A 38 2.99 13.01 7.43
CA ARG A 38 2.92 12.84 5.97
C ARG A 38 1.48 12.80 5.48
N ALA A 39 0.57 12.25 6.28
CA ALA A 39 -0.84 12.17 5.94
C ALA A 39 -1.62 13.44 6.25
N GLY A 40 -0.98 14.40 6.92
CA GLY A 40 -1.65 15.65 7.29
C GLY A 40 -2.63 15.50 8.43
N VAL A 41 -2.41 14.53 9.32
CA VAL A 41 -3.26 14.33 10.50
C VAL A 41 -2.38 14.29 11.75
N SER A 42 -3.03 14.41 12.92
CA SER A 42 -2.30 14.31 14.19
C SER A 42 -1.98 12.87 14.50
N SER A 43 -0.94 12.66 15.32
CA SER A 43 -0.63 11.32 15.81
C SER A 43 -1.79 10.72 16.58
N ALA A 44 -2.49 11.54 17.37
CA ALA A 44 -3.65 11.08 18.12
C ALA A 44 -4.73 10.55 17.21
N LEU A 45 -5.00 11.25 16.10
CA LEU A 45 -6.00 10.82 15.15
C LEU A 45 -5.57 9.53 14.43
N ALA A 46 -4.29 9.42 14.09
CA ALA A 46 -3.78 8.19 13.49
C ALA A 46 -3.96 6.99 14.43
N HIS A 47 -3.66 7.17 15.72
CA HIS A 47 -3.90 6.13 16.71
C HIS A 47 -5.38 5.81 16.86
N HIS A 48 -6.23 6.82 16.74
CA HIS A 48 -7.66 6.60 16.82
C HIS A 48 -8.17 5.69 15.70
N TYR A 49 -7.65 5.88 14.49
CA TYR A 49 -8.09 5.10 13.34
C TYR A 49 -7.51 3.68 13.33
N PHE A 50 -6.28 3.49 13.75
CA PHE A 50 -5.59 2.20 13.58
C PHE A 50 -5.15 1.55 14.89
N GLY A 51 -5.07 2.30 15.99
CA GLY A 51 -4.50 1.80 17.22
C GLY A 51 -3.00 2.01 17.25
N ALA A 52 -2.24 0.96 17.47
CA ALA A 52 -0.78 1.07 17.51
C ALA A 52 -0.18 1.11 16.10
N LYS A 53 1.08 1.50 16.03
CA LYS A 53 1.82 1.53 14.77
C LYS A 53 1.79 0.16 14.06
N ASP A 54 1.93 -0.92 14.83
CA ASP A 54 1.92 -2.25 14.26
C ASP A 54 0.59 -2.57 13.58
N ASP A 55 -0.51 -2.08 14.12
CA ASP A 55 -1.83 -2.27 13.50
C ASP A 55 -1.90 -1.55 12.16
N LEU A 56 -1.34 -0.35 12.10
CA LEU A 56 -1.27 0.39 10.83
C LEU A 56 -0.38 -0.34 9.83
N LEU A 57 0.75 -0.86 10.27
CA LEU A 57 1.64 -1.61 9.38
C LEU A 57 0.98 -2.87 8.86
N GLN A 58 0.20 -3.56 9.69
CA GLN A 58 -0.55 -4.73 9.22
C GLN A 58 -1.61 -4.34 8.19
N ALA A 59 -2.32 -3.25 8.42
CA ALA A 59 -3.32 -2.76 7.48
C ALA A 59 -2.64 -2.37 6.15
N THR A 60 -1.47 -1.77 6.23
CA THR A 60 -0.69 -1.40 5.05
C THR A 60 -0.29 -2.64 4.26
N MET A 61 0.18 -3.67 4.94
CA MET A 61 0.56 -4.91 4.28
C MET A 61 -0.64 -5.57 3.60
N ARG A 62 -1.78 -5.63 4.30
CA ARG A 62 -3.00 -6.18 3.72
C ARG A 62 -3.43 -5.41 2.48
N HIS A 63 -3.29 -4.08 2.54
CA HIS A 63 -3.61 -3.23 1.39
C HIS A 63 -2.73 -3.56 0.19
N LEU A 64 -1.41 -3.67 0.42
CA LEU A 64 -0.47 -3.99 -0.65
C LEU A 64 -0.75 -5.36 -1.25
N LEU A 65 -1.05 -6.35 -0.41
CA LEU A 65 -1.35 -7.69 -0.90
C LEU A 65 -2.64 -7.70 -1.73
N ARG A 66 -3.65 -6.94 -1.33
CA ARG A 66 -4.88 -6.83 -2.11
C ARG A 66 -4.64 -6.16 -3.45
N GLU A 67 -3.83 -5.10 -3.47
CA GLU A 67 -3.48 -4.42 -4.72
C GLU A 67 -2.75 -5.36 -5.67
N LEU A 68 -1.79 -6.09 -5.15
CA LEU A 68 -1.03 -7.05 -5.94
C LEU A 68 -1.94 -8.16 -6.48
N GLY A 69 -2.86 -8.65 -5.64
CA GLY A 69 -3.81 -9.67 -6.05
C GLY A 69 -4.74 -9.19 -7.15
N ARG A 70 -5.22 -7.95 -7.05
CA ARG A 70 -6.06 -7.35 -8.10
C ARG A 70 -5.31 -7.23 -9.42
N ASP A 71 -4.06 -6.79 -9.36
CA ASP A 71 -3.24 -6.64 -10.55
C ASP A 71 -3.01 -7.99 -11.22
N ALA A 72 -2.70 -9.02 -10.44
CA ALA A 72 -2.51 -10.37 -10.95
C ALA A 72 -3.79 -10.92 -11.57
N THR A 73 -4.92 -10.75 -10.89
CA THR A 73 -6.22 -11.21 -11.38
C THR A 73 -6.58 -10.52 -12.68
N ARG A 74 -6.36 -9.20 -12.75
CA ARG A 74 -6.65 -8.43 -13.95
C ARG A 74 -5.80 -8.88 -15.13
N ALA A 75 -4.51 -9.10 -14.89
CA ALA A 75 -3.60 -9.55 -15.93
C ALA A 75 -4.00 -10.92 -16.45
N LEU A 76 -4.36 -11.84 -15.54
CA LEU A 76 -4.80 -13.18 -15.94
C LEU A 76 -6.11 -13.14 -16.70
N ALA A 77 -7.02 -12.25 -16.30
CA ALA A 77 -8.30 -12.10 -16.98
C ALA A 77 -8.14 -11.58 -18.41
N GLN A 78 -7.15 -10.71 -18.63
CA GLN A 78 -6.87 -10.15 -19.95
C GLN A 78 -6.12 -11.15 -20.84
N ALA A 79 -5.38 -12.06 -20.25
CA ALA A 79 -4.54 -13.02 -20.98
C ALA A 79 -5.32 -14.31 -21.21
N ARG A 80 -6.15 -14.33 -22.26
CA ARG A 80 -7.03 -15.48 -22.53
C ARG A 80 -6.31 -16.63 -23.21
N ALA A 81 -5.30 -16.35 -24.02
CA ALA A 81 -4.51 -17.37 -24.66
C ALA A 81 -3.35 -17.76 -23.76
N PRO A 82 -2.95 -19.05 -23.73
CA PRO A 82 -1.84 -19.48 -22.85
C PRO A 82 -0.56 -18.69 -23.06
N ARG A 83 -0.22 -18.42 -24.32
CA ARG A 83 1.00 -17.65 -24.62
C ARG A 83 0.92 -16.24 -24.05
N VAL A 84 -0.22 -15.57 -24.20
CA VAL A 84 -0.43 -14.23 -23.68
C VAL A 84 -0.41 -14.25 -22.16
N ARG A 85 -1.00 -15.31 -21.56
CA ARG A 85 -1.04 -15.44 -20.11
C ARG A 85 0.36 -15.53 -19.52
N ILE A 86 1.26 -16.30 -20.14
CA ILE A 86 2.63 -16.41 -19.68
C ILE A 86 3.35 -15.07 -19.79
N SER A 87 3.16 -14.36 -20.89
CA SER A 87 3.75 -13.03 -21.08
C SER A 87 3.28 -12.05 -20.03
N ALA A 88 2.00 -12.07 -19.68
CA ALA A 88 1.43 -11.18 -18.67
C ALA A 88 2.05 -11.45 -17.29
N VAL A 89 2.24 -12.71 -16.93
CA VAL A 89 2.86 -13.07 -15.65
C VAL A 89 4.30 -12.61 -15.60
N ILE A 90 5.05 -12.78 -16.68
CA ILE A 90 6.43 -12.32 -16.77
C ILE A 90 6.50 -10.80 -16.63
N ALA A 91 5.60 -10.08 -17.26
CA ALA A 91 5.56 -8.62 -17.19
C ALA A 91 5.33 -8.14 -15.77
N ILE A 92 4.43 -8.79 -15.01
CA ILE A 92 4.17 -8.42 -13.63
C ILE A 92 5.42 -8.63 -12.79
N ASN A 93 6.07 -9.79 -12.92
CA ASN A 93 7.28 -10.08 -12.17
C ASN A 93 8.40 -9.08 -12.49
N PHE A 94 8.53 -8.73 -13.76
CA PHE A 94 9.54 -7.76 -14.20
C PHE A 94 9.28 -6.38 -13.60
N SER A 95 8.02 -5.95 -13.56
CA SER A 95 7.65 -4.67 -12.98
C SER A 95 7.97 -4.60 -11.50
N GLU A 96 7.72 -5.68 -10.78
CA GLU A 96 8.06 -5.76 -9.36
C GLU A 96 9.55 -5.67 -9.13
N ALA A 97 10.32 -6.36 -9.93
CA ALA A 97 11.78 -6.33 -9.84
C ALA A 97 12.30 -4.91 -10.08
N GLN A 98 11.77 -4.21 -11.07
CA GLN A 98 12.15 -2.84 -11.35
C GLN A 98 11.76 -1.90 -10.21
N PHE A 99 10.58 -2.08 -9.65
CA PHE A 99 10.13 -1.27 -8.54
C PHE A 99 11.06 -1.43 -7.33
N ARG A 100 11.43 -2.66 -7.02
CA ARG A 100 12.35 -2.90 -5.90
C ARG A 100 13.71 -2.28 -6.14
N THR A 101 14.21 -2.37 -7.35
CA THR A 101 15.50 -1.77 -7.71
C THR A 101 15.43 -0.26 -7.58
N ALA A 102 14.35 0.37 -8.01
CA ALA A 102 14.18 1.80 -7.91
C ALA A 102 14.04 2.26 -6.45
N THR A 103 13.53 1.41 -5.58
CA THR A 103 13.36 1.73 -4.17
C THR A 103 14.66 1.66 -3.40
N ILE A 104 15.57 0.81 -3.80
CA ILE A 104 16.87 0.67 -3.18
C ILE A 104 17.77 1.84 -3.55
#